data_84259617846794ce2be8b80d933215c9
#
_entry.id   84259617846794ce2be8b80d933215c9
#
_cell.length_a   1.000
_cell.length_b   1.000
_cell.length_c   1.000
_cell.angle_alpha   90.00
_cell.angle_beta   90.00
_cell.angle_gamma   90.00
#
_symmetry.space_group_name_H-M   'P 1'
#
loop_
_entity.id
_entity.type
_entity.pdbx_description
1 polymer ?
#
loop_
_entity_poly.entity_id
_entity_poly.type
_entity_poly.pdbx_seq_one_letter_code
_entity_poly.pdbx_strand_id
1 'polypeptide(L)'
;MSFPENVIEAIGATPLIKLRQASELTGCTILGKAEFMNPGGSVKDRAALAIVNDAIACGSLQPGGLIVEGTAGNTGIGLALVANALGYKTVIVIPDTQSQEKKDLLRLQGAELIEVPAVAYSDPNNYVRLSGRLALRLAKEYKAGAIWANQFDNIANRQGHFETTGPEIWAQTEGKVDGFTCSVGTGGTIAGVGIALKAKNPNIKIAISDPLGAALYSYYTSGELKSSGSSITEGIGQSRITANLKDAPVDFAYEIPDEEALPIVFDLAEHEGLLLGASSGINVAGAIRLARDLGEGHTVVTILADSGARYQSKLFNPEFLRSKNLPVPGWMERKPSIAPDFV
;
A
#
# COMPACT_ATOMS: atom_id res chain seq x y z
N MET A 1 30.21 1.47 -12.98
CA MET A 1 29.02 0.81 -12.40
C MET A 1 28.71 1.55 -11.12
N SER A 2 27.53 2.12 -10.98
CA SER A 2 27.07 2.71 -9.73
C SER A 2 26.31 1.64 -8.97
N PHE A 3 26.63 1.40 -7.72
CA PHE A 3 25.92 0.52 -6.81
C PHE A 3 25.33 1.39 -5.68
N PRO A 4 24.18 1.00 -5.09
CA PRO A 4 23.64 1.70 -3.93
C PRO A 4 24.63 1.71 -2.76
N GLU A 5 24.83 2.85 -2.14
CA GLU A 5 25.69 2.98 -0.96
C GLU A 5 25.01 2.46 0.31
N ASN A 6 23.67 2.48 0.31
CA ASN A 6 22.86 1.97 1.42
C ASN A 6 21.49 1.49 0.92
N VAL A 7 20.73 0.85 1.81
CA VAL A 7 19.45 0.22 1.47
C VAL A 7 18.36 1.20 1.01
N ILE A 8 18.41 2.46 1.42
CA ILE A 8 17.38 3.44 1.01
C ILE A 8 17.49 3.83 -0.47
N GLU A 9 18.67 3.72 -1.07
CA GLU A 9 18.87 3.95 -2.51
C GLU A 9 18.30 2.82 -3.37
N ALA A 10 17.97 1.68 -2.77
CA ALA A 10 17.25 0.58 -3.41
C ALA A 10 15.72 0.73 -3.32
N ILE A 11 15.20 1.77 -2.64
CA ILE A 11 13.77 2.07 -2.60
C ILE A 11 13.37 2.75 -3.91
N GLY A 12 12.36 2.22 -4.56
CA GLY A 12 11.91 2.72 -5.86
C GLY A 12 12.53 1.97 -7.04
N ALA A 13 12.45 2.55 -8.22
CA ALA A 13 12.88 1.95 -9.49
C ALA A 13 12.34 0.50 -9.68
N THR A 14 11.22 0.18 -9.05
CA THR A 14 10.58 -1.14 -9.12
C THR A 14 10.12 -1.44 -10.56
N PRO A 15 10.18 -2.69 -11.03
CA PRO A 15 9.77 -3.01 -12.40
C PRO A 15 8.25 -2.94 -12.59
N LEU A 16 7.83 -2.80 -13.85
CA LEU A 16 6.48 -3.14 -14.30
C LEU A 16 6.45 -4.61 -14.73
N ILE A 17 5.48 -5.36 -14.22
CA ILE A 17 5.25 -6.76 -14.58
C ILE A 17 3.95 -6.84 -15.37
N LYS A 18 3.98 -7.45 -16.56
CA LYS A 18 2.75 -7.72 -17.32
C LYS A 18 1.96 -8.84 -16.64
N LEU A 19 0.72 -8.54 -16.28
CA LEU A 19 -0.23 -9.49 -15.71
C LEU A 19 -0.92 -10.22 -16.88
N ARG A 20 -0.46 -11.43 -17.15
CA ARG A 20 -0.82 -12.17 -18.37
C ARG A 20 -2.32 -12.44 -18.43
N GLN A 21 -2.88 -13.05 -17.41
CA GLN A 21 -4.28 -13.45 -17.41
C GLN A 21 -5.23 -12.23 -17.46
N ALA A 22 -4.96 -11.19 -16.67
CA ALA A 22 -5.73 -9.96 -16.70
C ALA A 22 -5.65 -9.27 -18.08
N SER A 23 -4.50 -9.32 -18.74
CA SER A 23 -4.32 -8.78 -20.08
C SER A 23 -5.10 -9.58 -21.13
N GLU A 24 -5.02 -10.91 -21.09
CA GLU A 24 -5.76 -11.80 -21.99
C GLU A 24 -7.29 -11.66 -21.83
N LEU A 25 -7.76 -11.55 -20.58
CA LEU A 25 -9.17 -11.36 -20.25
C LEU A 25 -9.78 -10.07 -20.82
N THR A 26 -8.97 -9.03 -21.01
CA THR A 26 -9.45 -7.69 -21.38
C THR A 26 -9.06 -7.26 -22.78
N GLY A 27 -8.17 -7.98 -23.47
CA GLY A 27 -7.57 -7.54 -24.73
C GLY A 27 -6.68 -6.29 -24.59
N CYS A 28 -6.33 -5.92 -23.35
CA CYS A 28 -5.50 -4.78 -23.01
C CYS A 28 -4.11 -5.23 -22.50
N THR A 29 -3.18 -4.30 -22.37
CA THR A 29 -1.94 -4.54 -21.63
C THR A 29 -2.14 -4.08 -20.19
N ILE A 30 -2.26 -5.01 -19.24
CA ILE A 30 -2.34 -4.68 -17.81
C ILE A 30 -0.97 -4.94 -17.17
N LEU A 31 -0.42 -3.87 -16.55
CA LEU A 31 0.90 -3.87 -15.93
C LEU A 31 0.77 -3.61 -14.43
N GLY A 32 1.45 -4.41 -13.63
CA GLY A 32 1.58 -4.23 -12.19
C GLY A 32 2.92 -3.60 -11.81
N LYS A 33 2.91 -2.45 -11.16
CA LYS A 33 4.10 -1.83 -10.56
C LYS A 33 4.50 -2.61 -9.32
N ALA A 34 5.64 -3.30 -9.36
CA ALA A 34 6.03 -4.31 -8.37
C ALA A 34 6.56 -3.71 -7.07
N GLU A 35 5.72 -2.98 -6.34
CA GLU A 35 6.09 -2.29 -5.10
C GLU A 35 6.43 -3.25 -3.93
N PHE A 36 6.03 -4.52 -4.01
CA PHE A 36 6.49 -5.58 -3.10
C PHE A 36 8.00 -5.87 -3.20
N MET A 37 8.67 -5.39 -4.24
CA MET A 37 10.12 -5.54 -4.44
C MET A 37 10.95 -4.44 -3.77
N ASN A 38 10.33 -3.42 -3.17
CA ASN A 38 11.06 -2.49 -2.32
C ASN A 38 11.72 -3.25 -1.14
N PRO A 39 12.83 -2.77 -0.57
CA PRO A 39 13.56 -3.46 0.51
C PRO A 39 12.72 -3.82 1.73
N GLY A 40 11.79 -2.95 2.15
CA GLY A 40 10.82 -3.23 3.20
C GLY A 40 9.61 -4.02 2.72
N GLY A 41 9.57 -4.43 1.44
CA GLY A 41 8.57 -5.30 0.83
C GLY A 41 7.21 -4.66 0.59
N SER A 42 7.12 -3.34 0.44
CA SER A 42 5.85 -2.67 0.13
C SER A 42 6.00 -1.27 -0.47
N VAL A 43 4.91 -0.77 -1.04
CA VAL A 43 4.77 0.61 -1.52
C VAL A 43 5.02 1.67 -0.43
N LYS A 44 4.92 1.30 0.84
CA LYS A 44 5.08 2.24 1.96
C LYS A 44 6.51 2.66 2.21
N ASP A 45 7.49 1.93 1.69
CA ASP A 45 8.90 2.32 1.76
C ASP A 45 9.12 3.68 1.08
N ARG A 46 8.45 3.93 -0.05
CA ARG A 46 8.49 5.23 -0.74
C ARG A 46 7.92 6.36 0.10
N ALA A 47 6.75 6.14 0.70
CA ALA A 47 6.13 7.13 1.58
C ALA A 47 7.01 7.42 2.80
N ALA A 48 7.58 6.38 3.40
CA ALA A 48 8.50 6.51 4.53
C ALA A 48 9.74 7.33 4.17
N LEU A 49 10.38 7.01 3.04
CA LEU A 49 11.56 7.73 2.57
C LEU A 49 11.24 9.21 2.28
N ALA A 50 10.14 9.48 1.59
CA ALA A 50 9.74 10.85 1.27
C ALA A 50 9.46 11.68 2.53
N ILE A 51 8.72 11.13 3.51
CA ILE A 51 8.40 11.79 4.76
C ILE A 51 9.66 12.10 5.58
N VAL A 52 10.58 11.13 5.67
CA VAL A 52 11.83 11.31 6.44
C VAL A 52 12.74 12.33 5.76
N ASN A 53 12.90 12.25 4.43
CA ASN A 53 13.72 13.20 3.69
C ASN A 53 13.18 14.64 3.78
N ASP A 54 11.86 14.82 3.68
CA ASP A 54 11.22 16.12 3.85
C ASP A 54 11.48 16.69 5.25
N ALA A 55 11.34 15.85 6.29
CA ALA A 55 11.57 16.25 7.67
C ALA A 55 13.04 16.64 7.95
N ILE A 56 13.99 15.96 7.29
CA ILE A 56 15.42 16.33 7.35
C ILE A 56 15.65 17.64 6.61
N ALA A 57 15.13 17.77 5.39
CA ALA A 57 15.33 18.94 4.54
C ALA A 57 14.77 20.23 5.15
N CYS A 58 13.59 20.17 5.79
CA CYS A 58 13.00 21.30 6.49
C CYS A 58 13.55 21.51 7.91
N GLY A 59 14.47 20.67 8.40
CA GLY A 59 15.11 20.77 9.70
C GLY A 59 14.23 20.36 10.89
N SER A 60 13.07 19.76 10.66
CA SER A 60 12.17 19.28 11.73
C SER A 60 12.65 17.98 12.38
N LEU A 61 13.46 17.18 11.68
CA LEU A 61 14.11 15.98 12.18
C LEU A 61 15.62 16.20 12.30
N GLN A 62 16.11 16.27 13.53
CA GLN A 62 17.53 16.46 13.81
C GLN A 62 18.26 15.10 13.94
N PRO A 63 19.60 15.04 13.71
CA PRO A 63 20.38 13.82 13.87
C PRO A 63 20.14 13.12 15.21
N GLY A 64 19.82 11.82 15.18
CA GLY A 64 19.47 11.03 16.36
C GLY A 64 18.05 11.26 16.89
N GLY A 65 17.21 12.02 16.19
CA GLY A 65 15.80 12.27 16.55
C GLY A 65 14.92 11.03 16.44
N LEU A 66 13.68 11.18 16.90
CA LEU A 66 12.65 10.12 16.89
C LEU A 66 11.64 10.32 15.77
N ILE A 67 11.24 9.24 15.13
CA ILE A 67 10.14 9.21 14.18
C ILE A 67 8.98 8.44 14.83
N VAL A 68 7.86 9.09 15.04
CA VAL A 68 6.66 8.50 15.67
C VAL A 68 5.57 8.31 14.63
N GLU A 69 4.96 7.12 14.60
CA GLU A 69 3.82 6.87 13.72
C GLU A 69 2.81 5.93 14.35
N GLY A 70 1.52 6.19 14.05
CA GLY A 70 0.42 5.29 14.35
C GLY A 70 0.07 4.46 13.12
N THR A 71 0.46 3.18 13.11
CA THR A 71 0.24 2.36 11.93
C THR A 71 -0.01 0.90 12.28
N ALA A 72 -0.83 0.25 11.45
CA ALA A 72 -1.14 -1.17 11.56
C ALA A 72 -0.21 -2.08 10.72
N GLY A 73 0.91 -1.56 10.16
CA GLY A 73 1.77 -2.45 9.37
C GLY A 73 2.85 -1.78 8.52
N ASN A 74 2.69 -1.83 7.21
CA ASN A 74 3.75 -1.56 6.23
C ASN A 74 4.45 -0.19 6.38
N THR A 75 3.74 0.85 6.79
CA THR A 75 4.38 2.17 7.00
C THR A 75 5.38 2.14 8.15
N GLY A 76 5.04 1.45 9.24
CA GLY A 76 5.97 1.28 10.36
C GLY A 76 7.25 0.55 9.94
N ILE A 77 7.11 -0.48 9.10
CA ILE A 77 8.24 -1.24 8.55
C ILE A 77 9.11 -0.33 7.68
N GLY A 78 8.51 0.42 6.75
CA GLY A 78 9.25 1.36 5.90
C GLY A 78 9.95 2.46 6.71
N LEU A 79 9.26 3.04 7.71
CA LEU A 79 9.86 4.06 8.59
C LEU A 79 11.03 3.49 9.41
N ALA A 80 10.89 2.28 9.97
CA ALA A 80 11.96 1.64 10.72
C ALA A 80 13.18 1.33 9.83
N LEU A 81 12.95 0.84 8.61
CA LEU A 81 14.01 0.59 7.63
C LEU A 81 14.78 1.87 7.29
N VAL A 82 14.06 2.94 6.93
CA VAL A 82 14.67 4.23 6.57
C VAL A 82 15.39 4.85 7.78
N ALA A 83 14.76 4.81 8.95
CA ALA A 83 15.33 5.33 10.18
C ALA A 83 16.64 4.62 10.54
N ASN A 84 16.66 3.29 10.50
CA ASN A 84 17.88 2.52 10.79
C ASN A 84 19.02 2.87 9.82
N ALA A 85 18.72 2.98 8.53
CA ALA A 85 19.74 3.32 7.52
C ALA A 85 20.31 4.75 7.70
N LEU A 86 19.54 5.67 8.27
CA LEU A 86 19.92 7.07 8.47
C LEU A 86 20.33 7.40 9.92
N GLY A 87 20.33 6.42 10.84
CA GLY A 87 20.71 6.63 12.23
C GLY A 87 19.67 7.29 13.12
N TYR A 88 18.37 7.18 12.75
CA TYR A 88 17.22 7.62 13.54
C TYR A 88 16.59 6.45 14.31
N LYS A 89 15.70 6.78 15.24
CA LYS A 89 14.90 5.79 15.97
C LYS A 89 13.43 5.91 15.60
N THR A 90 12.68 4.81 15.70
CA THR A 90 11.24 4.79 15.44
C THR A 90 10.46 4.33 16.65
N VAL A 91 9.33 4.98 16.89
CA VAL A 91 8.32 4.60 17.87
C VAL A 91 7.01 4.37 17.13
N ILE A 92 6.51 3.14 17.15
CA ILE A 92 5.29 2.75 16.44
C ILE A 92 4.17 2.44 17.41
N VAL A 93 3.07 3.18 17.30
CA VAL A 93 1.83 2.91 18.03
C VAL A 93 0.94 2.02 17.17
N ILE A 94 0.60 0.83 17.68
CA ILE A 94 -0.08 -0.22 16.91
C ILE A 94 -1.29 -0.77 17.69
N PRO A 95 -2.42 -1.10 17.03
CA PRO A 95 -3.51 -1.79 17.69
C PRO A 95 -3.10 -3.21 18.13
N ASP A 96 -3.50 -3.60 19.34
CA ASP A 96 -3.24 -4.93 19.91
C ASP A 96 -3.82 -6.09 19.10
N THR A 97 -4.84 -5.82 18.28
CA THR A 97 -5.51 -6.79 17.38
C THR A 97 -4.71 -7.12 16.11
N GLN A 98 -3.58 -6.46 15.87
CA GLN A 98 -2.73 -6.80 14.73
C GLN A 98 -2.03 -8.14 14.92
N SER A 99 -1.74 -8.82 13.81
CA SER A 99 -1.11 -10.13 13.83
C SER A 99 0.27 -10.09 14.51
N GLN A 100 0.63 -11.20 15.15
CA GLN A 100 1.92 -11.32 15.84
C GLN A 100 3.09 -11.17 14.87
N GLU A 101 2.94 -11.70 13.65
CA GLU A 101 3.97 -11.62 12.60
C GLU A 101 4.31 -10.16 12.25
N LYS A 102 3.32 -9.27 12.18
CA LYS A 102 3.56 -7.84 11.93
C LYS A 102 4.26 -7.15 13.09
N LYS A 103 3.85 -7.47 14.32
CA LYS A 103 4.48 -6.93 15.54
C LYS A 103 5.94 -7.37 15.65
N ASP A 104 6.20 -8.63 15.38
CA ASP A 104 7.56 -9.19 15.44
C ASP A 104 8.45 -8.61 14.35
N LEU A 105 7.92 -8.43 13.14
CA LEU A 105 8.67 -7.79 12.05
C LEU A 105 9.05 -6.35 12.39
N LEU A 106 8.16 -5.58 13.00
CA LEU A 106 8.46 -4.21 13.45
C LEU A 106 9.56 -4.20 14.52
N ARG A 107 9.52 -5.12 15.50
CA ARG A 107 10.57 -5.26 16.52
C ARG A 107 11.91 -5.67 15.91
N LEU A 108 11.90 -6.63 14.98
CA LEU A 108 13.10 -7.05 14.26
C LEU A 108 13.72 -5.93 13.42
N GLN A 109 12.89 -5.02 12.93
CA GLN A 109 13.32 -3.79 12.26
C GLN A 109 13.79 -2.70 13.24
N GLY A 110 13.86 -2.99 14.53
CA GLY A 110 14.38 -2.07 15.55
C GLY A 110 13.39 -0.98 16.00
N ALA A 111 12.11 -1.08 15.64
CA ALA A 111 11.10 -0.15 16.11
C ALA A 111 10.76 -0.41 17.60
N GLU A 112 10.66 0.65 18.37
CA GLU A 112 10.02 0.64 19.69
C GLU A 112 8.50 0.58 19.50
N LEU A 113 7.86 -0.50 20.01
CA LEU A 113 6.46 -0.79 19.74
C LEU A 113 5.60 -0.51 20.96
N ILE A 114 4.56 0.32 20.78
CA ILE A 114 3.55 0.63 21.79
C ILE A 114 2.22 0.03 21.33
N GLU A 115 1.80 -1.05 21.97
CA GLU A 115 0.53 -1.71 21.72
C GLU A 115 -0.60 -1.01 22.47
N VAL A 116 -1.71 -0.74 21.79
CA VAL A 116 -2.87 -0.05 22.35
C VAL A 116 -4.17 -0.76 21.93
N PRO A 117 -5.27 -0.64 22.71
CA PRO A 117 -6.55 -1.19 22.31
C PRO A 117 -7.03 -0.69 20.95
N ALA A 118 -7.62 -1.59 20.16
CA ALA A 118 -8.21 -1.25 18.87
C ALA A 118 -9.53 -0.51 19.09
N VAL A 119 -9.58 0.78 18.77
CA VAL A 119 -10.77 1.62 18.86
C VAL A 119 -11.01 2.40 17.57
N ALA A 120 -12.24 2.88 17.34
CA ALA A 120 -12.60 3.66 16.16
C ALA A 120 -11.76 4.95 16.04
N TYR A 121 -11.56 5.45 14.81
CA TYR A 121 -10.80 6.69 14.58
C TYR A 121 -11.38 7.91 15.29
N SER A 122 -12.70 7.95 15.54
CA SER A 122 -13.36 9.01 16.31
C SER A 122 -12.94 9.04 17.78
N ASP A 123 -12.52 7.91 18.35
CA ASP A 123 -12.04 7.82 19.73
C ASP A 123 -10.68 8.54 19.86
N PRO A 124 -10.52 9.39 20.89
CA PRO A 124 -9.24 10.06 21.17
C PRO A 124 -8.09 9.09 21.45
N ASN A 125 -8.38 7.85 21.86
CA ASN A 125 -7.39 6.80 22.13
C ASN A 125 -7.08 5.94 20.90
N ASN A 126 -7.62 6.27 19.73
CA ASN A 126 -7.21 5.61 18.49
C ASN A 126 -5.68 5.74 18.28
N TYR A 127 -5.05 4.66 17.84
CA TYR A 127 -3.60 4.57 17.70
C TYR A 127 -2.98 5.68 16.84
N VAL A 128 -3.67 6.16 15.80
CA VAL A 128 -3.21 7.29 14.96
C VAL A 128 -3.23 8.60 15.77
N ARG A 129 -4.31 8.87 16.52
CA ARG A 129 -4.41 10.06 17.36
C ARG A 129 -3.44 10.05 18.54
N LEU A 130 -3.24 8.86 19.14
CA LEU A 130 -2.26 8.64 20.20
C LEU A 130 -0.84 8.93 19.71
N SER A 131 -0.46 8.44 18.54
CA SER A 131 0.88 8.67 17.99
C SER A 131 1.18 10.14 17.78
N GLY A 132 0.21 10.93 17.29
CA GLY A 132 0.36 12.40 17.14
C GLY A 132 0.61 13.10 18.50
N ARG A 133 -0.19 12.75 19.54
CA ARG A 133 0.02 13.30 20.90
C ARG A 133 1.35 12.86 21.50
N LEU A 134 1.75 11.61 21.28
CA LEU A 134 3.03 11.09 21.73
C LEU A 134 4.20 11.84 21.07
N ALA A 135 4.14 12.05 19.76
CA ALA A 135 5.16 12.81 19.04
C ALA A 135 5.33 14.22 19.58
N LEU A 136 4.23 14.92 19.83
CA LEU A 136 4.25 16.27 20.43
C LEU A 136 4.85 16.31 21.83
N ARG A 137 4.64 15.27 22.64
CA ARG A 137 5.27 15.13 23.95
C ARG A 137 6.76 14.85 23.83
N LEU A 138 7.12 13.84 23.03
CA LEU A 138 8.51 13.44 22.84
C LEU A 138 9.37 14.54 22.18
N ALA A 139 8.77 15.38 21.32
CA ALA A 139 9.46 16.53 20.75
C ALA A 139 9.96 17.53 21.81
N LYS A 140 9.30 17.58 22.97
CA LYS A 140 9.69 18.45 24.10
C LYS A 140 10.65 17.77 25.09
N GLU A 141 10.48 16.44 25.26
CA GLU A 141 11.20 15.67 26.28
C GLU A 141 12.50 15.08 25.73
N TYR A 142 12.54 14.74 24.45
CA TYR A 142 13.69 14.11 23.81
C TYR A 142 14.66 15.15 23.25
N LYS A 143 15.92 15.11 23.71
CA LYS A 143 16.92 16.15 23.39
C LYS A 143 17.13 16.37 21.88
N ALA A 144 17.07 15.31 21.07
CA ALA A 144 17.20 15.37 19.62
C ALA A 144 15.86 15.63 18.90
N GLY A 145 14.77 15.86 19.66
CA GLY A 145 13.44 16.08 19.12
C GLY A 145 12.75 14.83 18.59
N ALA A 146 11.49 15.00 18.21
CA ALA A 146 10.69 13.95 17.60
C ALA A 146 9.74 14.54 16.54
N ILE A 147 9.48 13.78 15.47
CA ILE A 147 8.45 14.12 14.49
C ILE A 147 7.32 13.10 14.53
N TRP A 148 6.11 13.54 14.20
CA TRP A 148 5.03 12.67 13.79
C TRP A 148 5.05 12.51 12.28
N ALA A 149 5.27 11.28 11.78
CA ALA A 149 5.31 11.02 10.35
C ALA A 149 3.98 11.33 9.65
N ASN A 150 2.83 11.08 10.35
CA ASN A 150 1.48 11.46 9.90
C ASN A 150 1.19 11.09 8.45
N GLN A 151 1.39 9.81 8.12
CA GLN A 151 1.31 9.30 6.75
C GLN A 151 0.05 9.70 5.98
N PHE A 152 -1.07 9.95 6.67
CA PHE A 152 -2.35 10.29 6.04
C PHE A 152 -2.42 11.74 5.57
N ASP A 153 -1.86 12.66 6.33
CA ASP A 153 -2.03 14.09 6.09
C ASP A 153 -0.72 14.83 5.82
N ASN A 154 0.43 14.16 5.95
CA ASN A 154 1.73 14.69 5.51
C ASN A 154 1.85 14.55 3.98
N ILE A 155 1.82 15.67 3.29
CA ILE A 155 1.84 15.73 1.81
C ILE A 155 3.17 15.28 1.18
N ALA A 156 4.26 15.17 1.96
CA ALA A 156 5.50 14.58 1.48
C ALA A 156 5.31 13.15 0.96
N ASN A 157 4.36 12.39 1.52
CA ASN A 157 3.96 11.09 1.02
C ASN A 157 3.49 11.17 -0.45
N ARG A 158 2.54 12.07 -0.76
CA ARG A 158 2.07 12.30 -2.13
C ARG A 158 3.17 12.80 -3.04
N GLN A 159 3.99 13.73 -2.54
CA GLN A 159 5.09 14.31 -3.29
C GLN A 159 6.12 13.25 -3.70
N GLY A 160 6.45 12.31 -2.81
CA GLY A 160 7.34 11.20 -3.14
C GLY A 160 6.83 10.35 -4.32
N HIS A 161 5.55 10.07 -4.39
CA HIS A 161 4.97 9.35 -5.52
C HIS A 161 4.88 10.20 -6.80
N PHE A 162 4.66 11.50 -6.67
CA PHE A 162 4.71 12.44 -7.79
C PHE A 162 6.12 12.50 -8.41
N GLU A 163 7.15 12.52 -7.59
CA GLU A 163 8.55 12.64 -8.02
C GLU A 163 9.18 11.33 -8.48
N THR A 164 8.67 10.19 -8.03
CA THR A 164 9.28 8.88 -8.31
C THR A 164 8.36 7.94 -9.05
N THR A 165 7.28 7.44 -8.42
CA THR A 165 6.43 6.37 -8.96
C THR A 165 5.77 6.76 -10.29
N GLY A 166 5.23 7.98 -10.38
CA GLY A 166 4.62 8.48 -11.60
C GLY A 166 5.60 8.60 -12.77
N PRO A 167 6.75 9.28 -12.62
CA PRO A 167 7.80 9.31 -13.63
C PRO A 167 8.36 7.94 -14.03
N GLU A 168 8.52 7.02 -13.07
CA GLU A 168 8.94 5.65 -13.38
C GLU A 168 7.93 4.93 -14.27
N ILE A 169 6.64 5.00 -13.95
CA ILE A 169 5.56 4.41 -14.77
C ILE A 169 5.60 5.00 -16.18
N TRP A 170 5.68 6.33 -16.29
CA TRP A 170 5.76 7.00 -17.59
C TRP A 170 6.95 6.54 -18.42
N ALA A 171 8.12 6.48 -17.82
CA ALA A 171 9.35 6.06 -18.51
C ALA A 171 9.31 4.57 -18.91
N GLN A 172 8.87 3.69 -18.00
CA GLN A 172 8.80 2.24 -18.24
C GLN A 172 7.74 1.83 -19.26
N THR A 173 6.70 2.64 -19.45
CA THR A 173 5.70 2.46 -20.51
C THR A 173 6.05 3.21 -21.80
N GLU A 174 7.17 3.90 -21.85
CA GLU A 174 7.54 4.78 -22.96
C GLU A 174 6.44 5.81 -23.29
N GLY A 175 5.72 6.27 -22.26
CA GLY A 175 4.59 7.16 -22.39
C GLY A 175 3.31 6.53 -22.93
N LYS A 176 3.27 5.20 -23.10
CA LYS A 176 2.11 4.47 -23.64
C LYS A 176 1.19 3.95 -22.52
N VAL A 177 0.86 4.79 -21.55
CA VAL A 177 -0.08 4.49 -20.48
C VAL A 177 -1.37 5.26 -20.70
N ASP A 178 -2.50 4.54 -20.74
CA ASP A 178 -3.84 5.12 -20.97
C ASP A 178 -4.65 5.21 -19.68
N GLY A 179 -4.37 4.33 -18.72
CA GLY A 179 -5.06 4.32 -17.43
C GLY A 179 -4.17 3.92 -16.26
N PHE A 180 -4.46 4.48 -15.10
CA PHE A 180 -3.85 4.11 -13.82
C PHE A 180 -4.91 3.92 -12.75
N THR A 181 -4.81 2.85 -11.98
CA THR A 181 -5.71 2.62 -10.85
C THR A 181 -4.98 2.00 -9.67
N CYS A 182 -5.39 2.38 -8.47
CA CYS A 182 -5.03 1.66 -7.25
C CYS A 182 -6.02 1.94 -6.11
N SER A 183 -5.95 1.10 -5.10
CA SER A 183 -6.69 1.29 -3.85
C SER A 183 -6.09 2.40 -2.99
N VAL A 184 -6.88 2.91 -2.05
CA VAL A 184 -6.53 4.04 -1.22
C VAL A 184 -6.39 3.63 0.25
N GLY A 185 -5.15 3.71 0.75
CA GLY A 185 -4.88 3.77 2.18
C GLY A 185 -4.73 5.22 2.63
N THR A 186 -3.62 5.86 2.28
CA THR A 186 -3.35 7.28 2.61
C THR A 186 -3.76 8.26 1.51
N GLY A 187 -3.91 7.78 0.29
CA GLY A 187 -4.15 8.60 -0.89
C GLY A 187 -2.88 9.09 -1.60
N GLY A 188 -1.72 8.96 -0.98
CA GLY A 188 -0.45 9.46 -1.55
C GLY A 188 -0.13 8.87 -2.92
N THR A 189 -0.29 7.56 -3.08
CA THR A 189 0.03 6.86 -4.34
C THR A 189 -0.88 7.31 -5.48
N ILE A 190 -2.21 7.21 -5.29
CA ILE A 190 -3.17 7.57 -6.36
C ILE A 190 -3.07 9.04 -6.75
N ALA A 191 -2.92 9.94 -5.77
CA ALA A 191 -2.81 11.37 -6.04
C ALA A 191 -1.47 11.72 -6.69
N GLY A 192 -0.35 11.26 -6.12
CA GLY A 192 0.98 11.57 -6.64
C GLY A 192 1.18 11.05 -8.06
N VAL A 193 0.86 9.77 -8.30
CA VAL A 193 0.97 9.16 -9.64
C VAL A 193 -0.01 9.82 -10.61
N GLY A 194 -1.27 10.02 -10.19
CA GLY A 194 -2.29 10.62 -11.04
C GLY A 194 -1.93 12.02 -11.50
N ILE A 195 -1.44 12.88 -10.59
CA ILE A 195 -0.97 14.23 -10.92
C ILE A 195 0.22 14.17 -11.87
N ALA A 196 1.21 13.30 -11.60
CA ALA A 196 2.40 13.16 -12.45
C ALA A 196 2.08 12.69 -13.86
N LEU A 197 1.21 11.69 -14.00
CA LEU A 197 0.79 11.15 -15.29
C LEU A 197 -0.06 12.15 -16.09
N LYS A 198 -1.04 12.79 -15.46
CA LYS A 198 -1.88 13.80 -16.12
C LYS A 198 -1.09 15.05 -16.53
N ALA A 199 -0.02 15.38 -15.82
CA ALA A 199 0.90 16.44 -16.24
C ALA A 199 1.65 16.10 -17.55
N LYS A 200 1.84 14.81 -17.87
CA LYS A 200 2.44 14.34 -19.12
C LYS A 200 1.39 14.18 -20.23
N ASN A 201 0.25 13.61 -19.90
CA ASN A 201 -0.87 13.44 -20.83
C ASN A 201 -2.20 13.57 -20.06
N PRO A 202 -2.96 14.66 -20.23
CA PRO A 202 -4.23 14.90 -19.50
C PRO A 202 -5.33 13.90 -19.83
N ASN A 203 -5.20 13.12 -20.91
CA ASN A 203 -6.19 12.13 -21.32
C ASN A 203 -6.09 10.82 -20.53
N ILE A 204 -4.98 10.56 -19.84
CA ILE A 204 -4.81 9.36 -19.01
C ILE A 204 -5.93 9.30 -17.96
N LYS A 205 -6.58 8.16 -17.87
CA LYS A 205 -7.68 7.94 -16.91
C LYS A 205 -7.15 7.45 -15.56
N ILE A 206 -7.57 8.11 -14.50
CA ILE A 206 -7.20 7.77 -13.13
C ILE A 206 -8.44 7.21 -12.42
N ALA A 207 -8.32 6.01 -11.87
CA ALA A 207 -9.41 5.34 -11.18
C ALA A 207 -9.05 4.94 -9.74
N ILE A 208 -10.04 5.00 -8.86
CA ILE A 208 -9.93 4.42 -7.51
C ILE A 208 -10.54 3.01 -7.53
N SER A 209 -9.80 2.05 -6.95
CA SER A 209 -10.28 0.70 -6.63
C SER A 209 -10.53 0.64 -5.13
N ASP A 210 -11.78 0.67 -4.70
CA ASP A 210 -12.17 0.80 -3.30
C ASP A 210 -12.76 -0.52 -2.79
N PRO A 211 -12.29 -1.10 -1.66
CA PRO A 211 -12.89 -2.30 -1.12
C PRO A 211 -14.26 -2.03 -0.50
N LEU A 212 -15.12 -3.03 -0.38
CA LEU A 212 -16.33 -2.94 0.42
C LEU A 212 -16.02 -2.48 1.84
N GLY A 213 -16.91 -1.65 2.42
CA GLY A 213 -16.70 -1.06 3.74
C GLY A 213 -15.91 0.24 3.74
N ALA A 214 -15.34 0.64 2.59
CA ALA A 214 -14.76 1.97 2.39
C ALA A 214 -15.79 2.98 1.90
N ALA A 215 -15.44 4.27 1.85
CA ALA A 215 -16.38 5.33 1.51
C ALA A 215 -15.97 6.17 0.28
N LEU A 216 -14.82 5.88 -0.33
CA LEU A 216 -14.33 6.70 -1.44
C LEU A 216 -15.05 6.40 -2.74
N TYR A 217 -15.45 5.15 -2.98
CA TYR A 217 -16.32 4.84 -4.12
C TYR A 217 -17.58 5.71 -4.11
N SER A 218 -18.30 5.73 -2.99
CA SER A 218 -19.50 6.55 -2.83
C SER A 218 -19.20 8.04 -3.01
N TYR A 219 -18.09 8.53 -2.43
CA TYR A 219 -17.70 9.93 -2.56
C TYR A 219 -17.45 10.35 -4.02
N TYR A 220 -16.71 9.56 -4.78
CA TYR A 220 -16.38 9.92 -6.17
C TYR A 220 -17.54 9.66 -7.15
N THR A 221 -18.54 8.86 -6.78
CA THR A 221 -19.72 8.59 -7.62
C THR A 221 -20.92 9.44 -7.26
N SER A 222 -21.13 9.76 -5.98
CA SER A 222 -22.32 10.48 -5.49
C SER A 222 -22.02 11.76 -4.68
N GLY A 223 -20.76 12.05 -4.40
CA GLY A 223 -20.35 13.19 -3.58
C GLY A 223 -20.47 12.97 -2.05
N GLU A 224 -20.87 11.79 -1.60
CA GLU A 224 -21.10 11.50 -0.19
C GLU A 224 -20.18 10.39 0.33
N LEU A 225 -19.58 10.61 1.51
CA LEU A 225 -18.79 9.58 2.21
C LEU A 225 -19.72 8.60 2.91
N LYS A 226 -20.11 7.55 2.20
CA LYS A 226 -20.92 6.44 2.73
C LYS A 226 -20.19 5.13 2.54
N SER A 227 -20.23 4.26 3.55
CA SER A 227 -19.67 2.91 3.48
C SER A 227 -20.73 1.86 3.72
N SER A 228 -20.64 0.74 3.03
CA SER A 228 -21.49 -0.45 3.22
C SER A 228 -20.66 -1.72 3.09
N GLY A 229 -21.03 -2.76 3.82
CA GLY A 229 -20.30 -4.02 3.80
C GLY A 229 -19.00 -3.99 4.60
N SER A 230 -18.13 -4.93 4.30
CA SER A 230 -16.80 -5.06 4.91
C SER A 230 -15.86 -5.84 3.99
N SER A 231 -14.56 -5.71 4.19
CA SER A 231 -13.53 -6.44 3.47
C SER A 231 -12.51 -6.97 4.46
N ILE A 232 -11.85 -8.09 4.12
CA ILE A 232 -10.71 -8.60 4.88
C ILE A 232 -9.39 -7.90 4.53
N THR A 233 -9.42 -7.01 3.54
CA THR A 233 -8.21 -6.29 3.11
C THR A 233 -7.72 -5.35 4.21
N GLU A 234 -6.40 -5.30 4.39
CA GLU A 234 -5.76 -4.47 5.39
C GLU A 234 -4.95 -3.34 4.74
N GLY A 235 -4.89 -2.19 5.42
CA GLY A 235 -4.07 -1.03 4.99
C GLY A 235 -4.66 -0.18 3.87
N ILE A 236 -5.87 -0.50 3.41
CA ILE A 236 -6.66 0.25 2.43
C ILE A 236 -8.10 0.41 2.92
N GLY A 237 -8.90 1.19 2.18
CA GLY A 237 -10.30 1.48 2.54
C GLY A 237 -10.39 2.70 3.46
N GLN A 238 -10.69 3.87 2.89
CA GLN A 238 -10.80 5.12 3.63
C GLN A 238 -12.25 5.54 3.82
N SER A 239 -12.53 6.13 5.00
CA SER A 239 -13.82 6.74 5.33
C SER A 239 -13.77 8.28 5.32
N ARG A 240 -12.64 8.88 4.95
CA ARG A 240 -12.44 10.33 4.89
C ARG A 240 -11.53 10.74 3.73
N ILE A 241 -11.60 11.99 3.32
CA ILE A 241 -10.62 12.60 2.42
C ILE A 241 -9.41 13.04 3.25
N THR A 242 -8.28 12.38 3.02
CA THR A 242 -6.99 12.73 3.63
C THR A 242 -6.35 13.91 2.91
N ALA A 243 -5.39 14.59 3.53
CA ALA A 243 -4.68 15.67 2.85
C ALA A 243 -3.89 15.16 1.63
N ASN A 244 -3.39 13.93 1.67
CA ASN A 244 -2.73 13.30 0.53
C ASN A 244 -3.68 13.04 -0.65
N LEU A 245 -4.95 12.71 -0.38
CA LEU A 245 -5.94 12.42 -1.42
C LEU A 245 -6.59 13.68 -1.99
N LYS A 246 -6.58 14.77 -1.24
CA LYS A 246 -7.18 16.03 -1.66
C LYS A 246 -6.64 16.45 -3.04
N ASP A 247 -7.54 16.86 -3.92
CA ASP A 247 -7.23 17.28 -5.28
C ASP A 247 -6.64 16.16 -6.19
N ALA A 248 -6.79 14.89 -5.82
CA ALA A 248 -6.43 13.77 -6.70
C ALA A 248 -7.30 13.81 -7.98
N PRO A 249 -6.70 13.70 -9.17
CA PRO A 249 -7.43 13.86 -10.44
C PRO A 249 -8.16 12.56 -10.85
N VAL A 250 -9.13 12.12 -10.03
CA VAL A 250 -9.85 10.86 -10.21
C VAL A 250 -10.95 11.02 -11.24
N ASP A 251 -10.96 10.16 -12.26
CA ASP A 251 -11.98 10.12 -13.32
C ASP A 251 -13.04 9.03 -13.07
N PHE A 252 -12.64 7.90 -12.45
CA PHE A 252 -13.49 6.74 -12.19
C PHE A 252 -13.31 6.22 -10.76
N ALA A 253 -14.30 5.53 -10.26
CA ALA A 253 -14.21 4.78 -9.00
C ALA A 253 -14.94 3.45 -9.14
N TYR A 254 -14.34 2.38 -8.57
CA TYR A 254 -14.89 1.03 -8.59
C TYR A 254 -14.96 0.49 -7.17
N GLU A 255 -16.10 -0.03 -6.77
CA GLU A 255 -16.25 -0.78 -5.53
C GLU A 255 -15.96 -2.26 -5.81
N ILE A 256 -14.97 -2.83 -5.13
CA ILE A 256 -14.46 -4.18 -5.38
C ILE A 256 -14.74 -5.06 -4.16
N PRO A 257 -15.59 -6.08 -4.27
CA PRO A 257 -15.82 -7.04 -3.20
C PRO A 257 -14.68 -8.06 -3.08
N ASP A 258 -14.53 -8.66 -1.88
CA ASP A 258 -13.51 -9.67 -1.63
C ASP A 258 -13.67 -10.92 -2.51
N GLU A 259 -14.90 -11.28 -2.85
CA GLU A 259 -15.24 -12.40 -3.74
C GLU A 259 -14.69 -12.22 -5.17
N GLU A 260 -14.48 -10.97 -5.60
CA GLU A 260 -13.84 -10.66 -6.89
C GLU A 260 -12.31 -10.56 -6.73
N ALA A 261 -11.84 -9.92 -5.67
CA ALA A 261 -10.42 -9.63 -5.49
C ALA A 261 -9.58 -10.86 -5.09
N LEU A 262 -10.10 -11.73 -4.21
CA LEU A 262 -9.32 -12.85 -3.68
C LEU A 262 -9.01 -13.93 -4.72
N PRO A 263 -9.95 -14.35 -5.59
CA PRO A 263 -9.61 -15.27 -6.68
C PRO A 263 -8.47 -14.76 -7.55
N ILE A 264 -8.40 -13.45 -7.81
CA ILE A 264 -7.32 -12.83 -8.58
C ILE A 264 -5.97 -12.98 -7.85
N VAL A 265 -5.93 -12.74 -6.52
CA VAL A 265 -4.69 -12.93 -5.73
C VAL A 265 -4.21 -14.36 -5.77
N PHE A 266 -5.13 -15.31 -5.64
CA PHE A 266 -4.80 -16.73 -5.65
C PHE A 266 -4.34 -17.21 -7.02
N ASP A 267 -4.95 -16.69 -8.06
CA ASP A 267 -4.59 -16.97 -9.45
C ASP A 267 -3.22 -16.40 -9.81
N LEU A 268 -2.91 -15.18 -9.41
CA LEU A 268 -1.59 -14.57 -9.55
C LEU A 268 -0.50 -15.42 -8.87
N ALA A 269 -0.79 -15.96 -7.67
CA ALA A 269 0.15 -16.82 -6.97
C ALA A 269 0.35 -18.17 -7.70
N GLU A 270 -0.73 -18.82 -8.16
CA GLU A 270 -0.70 -20.14 -8.76
C GLU A 270 -0.13 -20.12 -10.21
N HIS A 271 -0.49 -19.13 -11.01
CA HIS A 271 -0.22 -19.13 -12.45
C HIS A 271 0.82 -18.12 -12.91
N GLU A 272 1.10 -17.11 -12.10
CA GLU A 272 2.08 -16.07 -12.44
C GLU A 272 3.24 -15.99 -11.43
N GLY A 273 3.20 -16.80 -10.34
CA GLY A 273 4.26 -16.83 -9.32
C GLY A 273 4.30 -15.56 -8.44
N LEU A 274 3.22 -14.78 -8.41
CA LEU A 274 3.12 -13.53 -7.70
C LEU A 274 2.38 -13.69 -6.37
N LEU A 275 3.09 -13.96 -5.28
CA LEU A 275 2.53 -14.06 -3.93
C LEU A 275 2.34 -12.66 -3.32
N LEU A 276 1.13 -12.13 -3.38
CA LEU A 276 0.79 -10.75 -3.06
C LEU A 276 -0.24 -10.62 -1.94
N GLY A 277 -0.32 -9.44 -1.30
CA GLY A 277 -1.37 -9.10 -0.35
C GLY A 277 -2.72 -8.83 -1.05
N ALA A 278 -3.82 -8.90 -0.28
CA ALA A 278 -5.18 -8.76 -0.80
C ALA A 278 -5.44 -7.40 -1.49
N SER A 279 -4.77 -6.33 -1.07
CA SER A 279 -4.85 -5.02 -1.73
C SER A 279 -4.42 -5.06 -3.20
N SER A 280 -3.51 -5.96 -3.58
CA SER A 280 -3.12 -6.18 -4.97
C SER A 280 -4.26 -6.81 -5.78
N GLY A 281 -5.08 -7.68 -5.18
CA GLY A 281 -6.29 -8.21 -5.81
C GLY A 281 -7.33 -7.12 -6.10
N ILE A 282 -7.57 -6.24 -5.12
CA ILE A 282 -8.43 -5.05 -5.31
C ILE A 282 -7.90 -4.19 -6.47
N ASN A 283 -6.59 -3.97 -6.52
CA ASN A 283 -5.94 -3.17 -7.55
C ASN A 283 -6.08 -3.79 -8.95
N VAL A 284 -5.85 -5.09 -9.07
CA VAL A 284 -5.94 -5.80 -10.36
C VAL A 284 -7.40 -5.91 -10.82
N ALA A 285 -8.35 -6.16 -9.91
CA ALA A 285 -9.78 -6.13 -10.24
C ALA A 285 -10.19 -4.75 -10.80
N GLY A 286 -9.76 -3.67 -10.14
CA GLY A 286 -9.99 -2.31 -10.63
C GLY A 286 -9.32 -2.05 -11.99
N ALA A 287 -8.11 -2.58 -12.22
CA ALA A 287 -7.43 -2.46 -13.51
C ALA A 287 -8.18 -3.20 -14.63
N ILE A 288 -8.74 -4.38 -14.35
CA ILE A 288 -9.59 -5.12 -15.29
C ILE A 288 -10.85 -4.30 -15.64
N ARG A 289 -11.49 -3.69 -14.64
CA ARG A 289 -12.67 -2.85 -14.89
C ARG A 289 -12.32 -1.61 -15.70
N LEU A 290 -11.25 -0.90 -15.35
CA LEU A 290 -10.78 0.27 -16.10
C LEU A 290 -10.39 -0.09 -17.54
N ALA A 291 -9.72 -1.22 -17.75
CA ALA A 291 -9.39 -1.71 -19.09
C ALA A 291 -10.63 -1.98 -19.95
N ARG A 292 -11.70 -2.56 -19.35
CA ARG A 292 -12.99 -2.77 -20.04
C ARG A 292 -13.67 -1.46 -20.40
N ASP A 293 -13.63 -0.45 -19.53
CA ASP A 293 -14.22 0.86 -19.79
C ASP A 293 -13.44 1.63 -20.87
N LEU A 294 -12.14 1.44 -20.97
CA LEU A 294 -11.30 2.04 -22.02
C LEU A 294 -11.47 1.32 -23.38
N GLY A 295 -11.71 0.00 -23.36
CA GLY A 295 -11.75 -0.85 -24.53
C GLY A 295 -10.43 -1.53 -24.83
N GLU A 296 -10.44 -2.48 -25.80
CA GLU A 296 -9.27 -3.28 -26.18
C GLU A 296 -8.11 -2.42 -26.71
N GLY A 297 -6.89 -2.91 -26.54
CA GLY A 297 -5.67 -2.31 -27.07
C GLY A 297 -5.03 -1.24 -26.17
N HIS A 298 -5.69 -0.83 -25.08
CA HIS A 298 -5.16 0.16 -24.14
C HIS A 298 -4.16 -0.43 -23.13
N THR A 299 -3.32 0.42 -22.56
CA THR A 299 -2.38 0.06 -21.48
C THR A 299 -2.84 0.62 -20.14
N VAL A 300 -3.10 -0.26 -19.19
CA VAL A 300 -3.50 0.10 -17.81
C VAL A 300 -2.42 -0.33 -16.83
N VAL A 301 -2.04 0.58 -15.93
CA VAL A 301 -1.08 0.31 -14.87
C VAL A 301 -1.78 0.28 -13.52
N THR A 302 -1.39 -0.67 -12.68
CA THR A 302 -1.82 -0.74 -11.29
C THR A 302 -0.66 -1.03 -10.34
N ILE A 303 -0.92 -1.10 -9.04
CA ILE A 303 0.09 -1.31 -8.00
C ILE A 303 0.00 -2.73 -7.43
N LEU A 304 1.10 -3.46 -7.43
CA LEU A 304 1.29 -4.69 -6.65
C LEU A 304 1.91 -4.27 -5.31
N ALA A 305 1.04 -4.04 -4.32
CA ALA A 305 1.34 -3.16 -3.20
C ALA A 305 2.34 -3.74 -2.19
N ASP A 306 2.23 -5.02 -1.87
CA ASP A 306 3.09 -5.70 -0.90
C ASP A 306 3.11 -7.22 -1.08
N SER A 307 4.06 -7.87 -0.38
CA SER A 307 4.21 -9.32 -0.37
C SER A 307 3.11 -10.01 0.44
N GLY A 308 2.56 -11.10 -0.12
CA GLY A 308 1.60 -11.99 0.54
C GLY A 308 2.14 -12.74 1.75
N ALA A 309 3.46 -12.87 1.89
CA ALA A 309 4.09 -13.58 3.00
C ALA A 309 3.72 -13.03 4.40
N ARG A 310 3.19 -11.81 4.49
CA ARG A 310 2.74 -11.14 5.72
C ARG A 310 1.33 -11.51 6.16
N TYR A 311 0.62 -12.31 5.36
CA TYR A 311 -0.81 -12.58 5.54
C TYR A 311 -1.12 -14.07 5.66
N GLN A 312 -0.13 -14.88 6.08
CA GLN A 312 -0.26 -16.35 6.15
C GLN A 312 -1.39 -16.80 7.10
N SER A 313 -1.55 -16.11 8.23
CA SER A 313 -2.58 -16.43 9.23
C SER A 313 -4.01 -16.06 8.81
N LYS A 314 -4.18 -15.28 7.76
CA LYS A 314 -5.48 -14.80 7.25
C LYS A 314 -5.71 -15.15 5.79
N LEU A 315 -5.08 -14.39 4.88
CA LEU A 315 -5.28 -14.49 3.42
C LEU A 315 -4.94 -15.87 2.85
N PHE A 316 -3.91 -16.51 3.41
CA PHE A 316 -3.44 -17.84 2.99
C PHE A 316 -3.76 -18.93 4.03
N ASN A 317 -4.80 -18.72 4.81
CA ASN A 317 -5.32 -19.70 5.79
C ASN A 317 -6.72 -20.18 5.38
N PRO A 318 -6.88 -21.45 4.93
CA PRO A 318 -8.16 -22.00 4.51
C PRO A 318 -9.25 -21.93 5.59
N GLU A 319 -8.91 -22.15 6.87
CA GLU A 319 -9.86 -22.10 7.97
C GLU A 319 -10.38 -20.66 8.19
N PHE A 320 -9.49 -19.68 8.15
CA PHE A 320 -9.88 -18.29 8.24
C PHE A 320 -10.79 -17.88 7.07
N LEU A 321 -10.44 -18.23 5.84
CA LEU A 321 -11.26 -17.91 4.66
C LEU A 321 -12.66 -18.53 4.76
N ARG A 322 -12.75 -19.82 5.14
CA ARG A 322 -14.05 -20.48 5.35
C ARG A 322 -14.87 -19.84 6.45
N SER A 323 -14.24 -19.40 7.55
CA SER A 323 -14.93 -18.71 8.64
C SER A 323 -15.56 -17.40 8.22
N LYS A 324 -15.10 -16.84 7.07
CA LYS A 324 -15.60 -15.60 6.46
C LYS A 324 -16.47 -15.84 5.23
N ASN A 325 -16.78 -17.11 4.90
CA ASN A 325 -17.47 -17.52 3.66
C ASN A 325 -16.75 -17.04 2.39
N LEU A 326 -15.42 -16.96 2.42
CA LEU A 326 -14.59 -16.52 1.30
C LEU A 326 -14.04 -17.72 0.52
N PRO A 327 -13.69 -17.53 -0.76
CA PRO A 327 -13.17 -18.59 -1.60
C PRO A 327 -11.83 -19.14 -1.08
N VAL A 328 -11.69 -20.48 -1.10
CA VAL A 328 -10.44 -21.19 -0.78
C VAL A 328 -9.94 -21.84 -2.08
N PRO A 329 -8.76 -21.48 -2.58
CA PRO A 329 -8.23 -22.09 -3.79
C PRO A 329 -7.77 -23.53 -3.51
N GLY A 330 -8.02 -24.43 -4.46
CA GLY A 330 -7.74 -25.87 -4.28
C GLY A 330 -6.28 -26.20 -4.02
N TRP A 331 -5.35 -25.35 -4.46
CA TRP A 331 -3.90 -25.58 -4.25
C TRP A 331 -3.48 -25.42 -2.80
N MET A 332 -4.21 -24.67 -1.96
CA MET A 332 -3.91 -24.56 -0.52
C MET A 332 -4.13 -25.85 0.24
N GLU A 333 -4.88 -26.80 -0.33
CA GLU A 333 -5.25 -28.08 0.28
C GLU A 333 -4.66 -29.27 -0.48
N ARG A 334 -3.81 -29.01 -1.49
CA ARG A 334 -3.14 -30.10 -2.24
C ARG A 334 -2.23 -30.89 -1.31
N LYS A 335 -2.44 -32.20 -1.31
CA LYS A 335 -1.46 -33.13 -0.74
C LYS A 335 -0.30 -33.29 -1.70
N PRO A 336 0.93 -33.56 -1.22
CA PRO A 336 2.04 -33.90 -2.08
C PRO A 336 1.65 -35.02 -3.06
N SER A 337 1.80 -34.80 -4.35
CA SER A 337 1.49 -35.79 -5.39
C SER A 337 2.61 -36.80 -5.57
N ILE A 338 3.79 -36.51 -5.04
CA ILE A 338 4.97 -37.39 -5.06
C ILE A 338 5.14 -37.90 -3.63
N ALA A 339 4.84 -39.17 -3.41
CA ALA A 339 5.27 -39.83 -2.17
C ALA A 339 6.81 -39.91 -2.22
N PRO A 340 7.51 -39.49 -1.17
CA PRO A 340 8.95 -39.67 -1.14
C PRO A 340 9.24 -41.15 -0.95
N ASP A 341 9.50 -41.86 -2.03
CA ASP A 341 10.06 -43.23 -2.01
C ASP A 341 11.51 -43.23 -1.51
N PHE A 342 11.94 -42.12 -0.90
CA PHE A 342 13.32 -41.87 -0.50
C PHE A 342 13.53 -41.80 1.02
N VAL A 343 12.55 -42.20 1.84
CA VAL A 343 12.71 -42.32 3.30
C VAL A 343 12.65 -43.75 3.74
#